data_b9a847cf38c40e3d5cee7d0a75ef9637
#
_entry.id   b9a847cf38c40e3d5cee7d0a75ef9637
#
_cell.length_a   1.000
_cell.length_b   1.000
_cell.length_c   1.000
_cell.angle_alpha   90.00
_cell.angle_beta   90.00
_cell.angle_gamma   90.00
#
_symmetry.space_group_name_H-M   'P 1'
#
loop_
_entity.id
_entity.type
_entity.pdbx_description
1 polymer ?
#
loop_
_entity_poly.entity_id
_entity_poly.type
_entity_poly.pdbx_seq_one_letter_code
_entity_poly.pdbx_strand_id
1 'polypeptide(L)'
;MREDKEFQEFRDLMKRPEHFEDGFNRGTILMGLFVGLVMAPASVYMNLVAGLHMGAAAQWVTVLLYVEIARRAFKRLKRPEIFILFYMCGAARAAGGQGWLHRQFLVQSEELRKMGIIEYIPDWFAPSDPAVLAQRSFFTPEWLVPLR
;
A
#
# COMPACT_ATOMS: atom_id res chain seq x y z
N MET A 1 25.55 33.45 13.73
CA MET A 1 25.25 32.53 14.86
C MET A 1 24.06 31.58 14.66
N ARG A 2 23.01 31.94 13.93
CA ARG A 2 21.88 31.01 13.60
C ARG A 2 22.23 30.12 12.44
N GLU A 3 22.87 30.64 11.40
CA GLU A 3 23.31 29.86 10.21
C GLU A 3 24.31 28.76 10.57
N ASP A 4 25.21 28.97 11.53
CA ASP A 4 26.19 27.96 11.94
C ASP A 4 25.55 26.73 12.59
N LYS A 5 24.43 26.89 13.31
CA LYS A 5 23.71 25.77 13.93
C LYS A 5 22.96 24.94 12.90
N GLU A 6 22.30 25.59 11.96
CA GLU A 6 21.59 24.88 10.87
C GLU A 6 22.59 24.12 10.00
N PHE A 7 23.74 24.72 9.69
CA PHE A 7 24.81 24.03 8.94
C PHE A 7 25.39 22.83 9.71
N GLN A 8 25.53 22.92 11.02
CA GLN A 8 25.99 21.80 11.85
C GLN A 8 24.96 20.68 11.92
N GLU A 9 23.67 21.01 12.06
CA GLU A 9 22.59 20.03 12.02
C GLU A 9 22.51 19.33 10.65
N PHE A 10 22.66 20.08 9.55
CA PHE A 10 22.72 19.50 8.20
C PHE A 10 23.95 18.60 8.01
N ARG A 11 25.10 19.00 8.54
CA ARG A 11 26.33 18.20 8.48
C ARG A 11 26.20 16.89 9.26
N ASP A 12 25.54 16.92 10.41
CA ASP A 12 25.27 15.71 11.20
C ASP A 12 24.23 14.79 10.53
N LEU A 13 23.30 15.38 9.80
CA LEU A 13 22.35 14.63 8.96
C LEU A 13 23.02 13.92 7.77
N MET A 14 24.12 14.48 7.25
CA MET A 14 24.86 13.92 6.11
C MET A 14 25.96 12.93 6.52
N LYS A 15 26.27 12.79 7.82
CA LYS A 15 27.24 11.79 8.29
C LYS A 15 26.77 10.39 7.89
N ARG A 16 27.65 9.69 7.18
CA ARG A 16 27.44 8.30 6.81
C ARG A 16 27.32 7.46 8.08
N PRO A 17 26.29 6.63 8.24
CA PRO A 17 26.19 5.74 9.38
C PRO A 17 27.38 4.77 9.37
N GLU A 18 28.14 4.74 10.44
CA GLU A 18 29.31 3.83 10.60
C GLU A 18 28.88 2.40 10.88
N HIS A 19 27.66 2.21 11.39
CA HIS A 19 27.10 0.91 11.74
C HIS A 19 25.73 0.74 11.10
N PHE A 20 25.42 -0.50 10.69
CA PHE A 20 24.09 -0.87 10.23
C PHE A 20 23.12 -0.81 11.41
N GLU A 21 22.11 0.05 11.31
CA GLU A 21 20.99 0.07 12.26
C GLU A 21 19.79 -0.66 11.65
N ASP A 22 19.34 -1.71 12.34
CA ASP A 22 18.13 -2.43 11.94
C ASP A 22 16.90 -1.57 12.26
N GLY A 23 16.08 -1.36 11.23
CA GLY A 23 14.79 -0.66 11.36
C GLY A 23 13.62 -1.60 11.61
N PHE A 24 13.82 -2.92 11.51
CA PHE A 24 12.79 -3.92 11.77
C PHE A 24 12.71 -4.22 13.27
N ASN A 25 11.71 -3.67 13.92
CA ASN A 25 11.35 -4.04 15.27
C ASN A 25 9.86 -4.39 15.36
N ARG A 26 9.44 -5.01 16.46
CA ARG A 26 8.02 -5.40 16.65
C ARG A 26 7.06 -4.23 16.51
N GLY A 27 7.47 -3.04 16.94
CA GLY A 27 6.68 -1.82 16.79
C GLY A 27 6.52 -1.40 15.34
N THR A 28 7.61 -1.41 14.56
CA THR A 28 7.59 -1.07 13.13
C THR A 28 6.73 -2.04 12.33
N ILE A 29 6.84 -3.35 12.62
CA ILE A 29 6.02 -4.38 11.97
C ILE A 29 4.54 -4.17 12.29
N LEU A 30 4.18 -3.96 13.57
CA LEU A 30 2.79 -3.71 13.98
C LEU A 30 2.23 -2.44 13.32
N MET A 31 3.01 -1.35 13.30
CA MET A 31 2.61 -0.12 12.64
C MET A 31 2.46 -0.31 11.13
N GLY A 32 3.38 -1.02 10.48
CA GLY A 32 3.29 -1.32 9.07
C GLY A 32 2.07 -2.18 8.71
N LEU A 33 1.74 -3.16 9.54
CA LEU A 33 0.56 -3.99 9.38
C LEU A 33 -0.73 -3.17 9.55
N PHE A 34 -0.78 -2.29 10.55
CA PHE A 34 -1.89 -1.36 10.73
C PHE A 34 -2.06 -0.41 9.55
N VAL A 35 -0.96 0.16 9.04
CA VAL A 35 -0.97 0.98 7.81
C VAL A 35 -1.51 0.18 6.64
N GLY A 36 -1.05 -1.05 6.45
CA GLY A 36 -1.53 -1.92 5.38
C GLY A 36 -3.03 -2.18 5.47
N LEU A 37 -3.53 -2.44 6.67
CA LEU A 37 -4.94 -2.71 6.92
C LEU A 37 -5.85 -1.49 6.63
N VAL A 38 -5.34 -0.28 6.81
CA VAL A 38 -6.08 0.97 6.53
C VAL A 38 -5.89 1.43 5.10
N MET A 39 -4.64 1.42 4.61
CA MET A 39 -4.30 2.00 3.31
C MET A 39 -4.73 1.13 2.12
N ALA A 40 -4.70 -0.20 2.26
CA ALA A 40 -5.11 -1.06 1.16
C ALA A 40 -6.61 -0.94 0.86
N PRO A 41 -7.54 -1.04 1.83
CA PRO A 41 -8.96 -0.80 1.58
C PRO A 41 -9.25 0.62 1.10
N ALA A 42 -8.59 1.63 1.69
CA ALA A 42 -8.76 3.02 1.25
C ALA A 42 -8.34 3.21 -0.21
N SER A 43 -7.24 2.59 -0.62
CA SER A 43 -6.75 2.62 -2.00
C SER A 43 -7.72 1.95 -2.97
N VAL A 44 -8.27 0.78 -2.58
CA VAL A 44 -9.30 0.08 -3.36
C VAL A 44 -10.54 0.95 -3.50
N TYR A 45 -11.03 1.50 -2.39
CA TYR A 45 -12.21 2.36 -2.38
C TYR A 45 -12.04 3.57 -3.31
N MET A 46 -10.92 4.29 -3.19
CA MET A 46 -10.64 5.44 -4.04
C MET A 46 -10.58 5.08 -5.53
N ASN A 47 -9.97 3.95 -5.86
CA ASN A 47 -9.90 3.49 -7.25
C ASN A 47 -11.27 3.10 -7.81
N LEU A 48 -12.07 2.34 -7.07
CA LEU A 48 -13.35 1.81 -7.55
C LEU A 48 -14.48 2.84 -7.54
N VAL A 49 -14.52 3.70 -6.52
CA VAL A 49 -15.64 4.63 -6.33
C VAL A 49 -15.35 5.99 -6.97
N ALA A 50 -14.15 6.52 -6.74
CA ALA A 50 -13.79 7.86 -7.22
C ALA A 50 -13.00 7.84 -8.54
N GLY A 51 -12.57 6.69 -9.02
CA GLY A 51 -11.70 6.56 -10.19
C GLY A 51 -10.35 7.24 -10.02
N LEU A 52 -9.95 7.53 -8.77
CA LEU A 52 -8.74 8.25 -8.44
C LEU A 52 -7.70 7.34 -7.83
N HIS A 53 -6.47 7.48 -8.27
CA HIS A 53 -5.33 6.78 -7.64
C HIS A 53 -4.78 7.60 -6.49
N MET A 54 -4.57 6.94 -5.35
CA MET A 54 -3.86 7.57 -4.24
C MET A 54 -2.41 7.83 -4.65
N GLY A 55 -2.06 9.09 -4.80
CA GLY A 55 -0.71 9.51 -5.19
C GLY A 55 0.32 9.32 -4.09
N ALA A 56 1.60 9.57 -4.43
CA ALA A 56 2.71 9.50 -3.47
C ALA A 56 2.55 10.47 -2.29
N ALA A 57 1.83 11.57 -2.47
CA ALA A 57 1.52 12.51 -1.39
C ALA A 57 0.78 11.85 -0.21
N ALA A 58 -0.16 10.95 -0.47
CA ALA A 58 -0.87 10.23 0.58
C ALA A 58 0.07 9.35 1.41
N GLN A 59 1.08 8.76 0.80
CA GLN A 59 2.11 7.97 1.48
C GLN A 59 2.92 8.84 2.45
N TRP A 60 3.35 10.02 2.02
CA TRP A 60 4.07 10.96 2.86
C TRP A 60 3.22 11.46 4.03
N VAL A 61 1.98 11.84 3.77
CA VAL A 61 1.04 12.27 4.83
C VAL A 61 0.86 11.17 5.88
N THR A 62 0.71 9.92 5.46
CA THR A 62 0.58 8.80 6.38
C THR A 62 1.82 8.63 7.25
N VAL A 63 3.02 8.70 6.66
CA VAL A 63 4.28 8.58 7.41
C VAL A 63 4.43 9.73 8.41
N LEU A 64 4.13 10.97 8.00
CA LEU A 64 4.18 12.14 8.89
C LEU A 64 3.20 12.01 10.06
N LEU A 65 2.00 11.51 9.79
CA LEU A 65 1.01 11.24 10.83
C LEU A 65 1.53 10.22 11.85
N TYR A 66 2.17 9.14 11.39
CA TYR A 66 2.76 8.14 12.28
C TYR A 66 3.91 8.68 13.11
N VAL A 67 4.77 9.47 12.51
CA VAL A 67 5.87 10.15 13.26
C VAL A 67 5.27 11.02 14.36
N GLU A 68 4.21 11.76 14.06
CA GLU A 68 3.54 12.61 15.05
C GLU A 68 2.85 11.80 16.15
N ILE A 69 2.14 10.71 15.81
CA ILE A 69 1.54 9.81 16.79
C ILE A 69 2.61 9.19 17.70
N ALA A 70 3.71 8.70 17.13
CA ALA A 70 4.81 8.13 17.89
C ALA A 70 5.44 9.16 18.84
N ARG A 71 5.60 10.40 18.39
CA ARG A 71 6.10 11.51 19.19
C ARG A 71 5.19 11.80 20.38
N ARG A 72 3.87 11.82 20.18
CA ARG A 72 2.88 12.00 21.27
C ARG A 72 2.86 10.80 22.24
N ALA A 73 3.16 9.62 21.77
CA ALA A 73 3.33 8.42 22.61
C ALA A 73 4.72 8.33 23.27
N PHE A 74 5.48 9.43 23.29
CA PHE A 74 6.85 9.50 23.84
C PHE A 74 7.84 8.52 23.21
N LYS A 75 7.57 8.02 22.02
CA LYS A 75 8.46 7.13 21.28
C LYS A 75 9.02 7.88 20.07
N ARG A 76 10.33 8.15 20.08
CA ARG A 76 11.01 8.68 18.90
C ARG A 76 11.33 7.53 17.94
N LEU A 77 10.81 7.62 16.72
CA LEU A 77 11.17 6.68 15.66
C LEU A 77 12.58 6.97 15.16
N LYS A 78 13.35 5.92 14.96
CA LYS A 78 14.66 6.01 14.31
C LYS A 78 14.50 6.20 12.80
N ARG A 79 15.51 6.76 12.14
CA ARG A 79 15.50 6.96 10.66
C ARG A 79 15.22 5.68 9.89
N PRO A 80 15.87 4.54 10.17
CA PRO A 80 15.58 3.28 9.46
C PRO A 80 14.15 2.79 9.68
N GLU A 81 13.54 3.01 10.85
CA GLU A 81 12.14 2.67 11.11
C GLU A 81 11.18 3.49 10.23
N ILE A 82 11.43 4.80 10.08
CA ILE A 82 10.64 5.69 9.23
C ILE A 82 10.75 5.24 7.76
N PHE A 83 11.94 4.87 7.32
CA PHE A 83 12.18 4.39 5.97
C PHE A 83 11.39 3.10 5.67
N ILE A 84 11.43 2.14 6.58
CA ILE A 84 10.66 0.89 6.45
C ILE A 84 9.16 1.19 6.39
N LEU A 85 8.63 2.04 7.28
CA LEU A 85 7.23 2.43 7.27
C LEU A 85 6.82 3.09 5.96
N PHE A 86 7.68 3.91 5.37
CA PHE A 86 7.43 4.53 4.07
C PHE A 86 7.26 3.48 2.97
N TYR A 87 8.16 2.50 2.90
CA TYR A 87 8.06 1.42 1.91
C TYR A 87 6.87 0.50 2.15
N MET A 88 6.56 0.17 3.39
CA MET A 88 5.37 -0.64 3.73
C MET A 88 4.08 0.09 3.33
N CYS A 89 4.00 1.40 3.54
CA CYS A 89 2.90 2.23 3.06
C CYS A 89 2.76 2.18 1.53
N GLY A 90 3.88 2.29 0.83
CA GLY A 90 3.92 2.20 -0.64
C GLY A 90 3.46 0.85 -1.15
N ALA A 91 3.92 -0.23 -0.55
CA ALA A 91 3.53 -1.59 -0.89
C ALA A 91 2.04 -1.84 -0.63
N ALA A 92 1.52 -1.41 0.52
CA ALA A 92 0.09 -1.53 0.84
C ALA A 92 -0.79 -0.76 -0.14
N ARG A 93 -0.39 0.44 -0.53
CA ARG A 93 -1.07 1.24 -1.54
C ARG A 93 -1.04 0.55 -2.92
N ALA A 94 0.10 0.02 -3.33
CA ALA A 94 0.25 -0.67 -4.60
C ALA A 94 -0.62 -1.95 -4.65
N ALA A 95 -0.66 -2.71 -3.57
CA ALA A 95 -1.49 -3.90 -3.45
C ALA A 95 -3.00 -3.58 -3.59
N GLY A 96 -3.46 -2.45 -3.04
CA GLY A 96 -4.85 -1.99 -3.19
C GLY A 96 -5.16 -1.42 -4.59
N GLY A 97 -4.17 -0.86 -5.28
CA GLY A 97 -4.38 -0.13 -6.53
C GLY A 97 -4.46 -1.00 -7.79
N GLN A 98 -3.83 -2.16 -7.81
CA GLN A 98 -3.75 -3.05 -8.98
C GLN A 98 -4.09 -4.50 -8.66
N GLY A 99 -4.74 -4.73 -7.54
CA GLY A 99 -4.99 -6.06 -7.05
C GLY A 99 -6.10 -6.79 -7.81
N TRP A 100 -6.15 -8.06 -7.56
CA TRP A 100 -7.16 -9.04 -7.93
C TRP A 100 -8.59 -8.60 -7.61
N LEU A 101 -8.81 -7.80 -6.55
CA LEU A 101 -10.10 -7.17 -6.22
C LEU A 101 -10.66 -6.32 -7.37
N HIS A 102 -9.80 -5.52 -8.00
CA HIS A 102 -10.20 -4.69 -9.14
C HIS A 102 -10.58 -5.55 -10.34
N ARG A 103 -9.82 -6.62 -10.61
CA ARG A 103 -10.11 -7.56 -11.70
C ARG A 103 -11.45 -8.25 -11.51
N GLN A 104 -11.74 -8.72 -10.30
CA GLN A 104 -13.02 -9.35 -10.00
C GLN A 104 -14.19 -8.38 -10.15
N PHE A 105 -14.03 -7.14 -9.68
CA PHE A 105 -15.05 -6.11 -9.85
C PHE A 105 -15.33 -5.86 -11.33
N LEU A 106 -14.30 -5.75 -12.16
CA LEU A 106 -14.46 -5.55 -13.60
C LEU A 106 -15.22 -6.70 -14.26
N VAL A 107 -14.82 -7.95 -13.97
CA VAL A 107 -15.49 -9.15 -14.58
C VAL A 107 -16.93 -9.31 -14.11
N GLN A 108 -17.27 -8.86 -12.90
CA GLN A 108 -18.64 -8.90 -12.37
C GLN A 108 -19.47 -7.68 -12.75
N SER A 109 -18.89 -6.68 -13.41
CA SER A 109 -19.60 -5.47 -13.84
C SER A 109 -20.67 -5.78 -14.87
N GLU A 110 -21.91 -5.36 -14.61
CA GLU A 110 -23.01 -5.47 -15.57
C GLU A 110 -22.76 -4.65 -16.83
N GLU A 111 -22.06 -3.54 -16.72
CA GLU A 111 -21.75 -2.66 -17.86
C GLU A 111 -20.82 -3.37 -18.86
N LEU A 112 -19.77 -4.02 -18.37
CA LEU A 112 -18.87 -4.80 -19.23
C LEU A 112 -19.57 -6.02 -19.85
N ARG A 113 -20.51 -6.63 -19.13
CA ARG A 113 -21.33 -7.71 -19.64
C ARG A 113 -22.23 -7.25 -20.76
N LYS A 114 -22.90 -6.10 -20.61
CA LYS A 114 -23.75 -5.50 -21.65
C LYS A 114 -22.95 -5.10 -22.90
N MET A 115 -21.70 -4.72 -22.72
CA MET A 115 -20.79 -4.38 -23.83
C MET A 115 -20.21 -5.61 -24.53
N GLY A 116 -20.42 -6.85 -24.02
CA GLY A 116 -19.86 -8.07 -24.58
C GLY A 116 -18.32 -8.21 -24.40
N ILE A 117 -17.73 -7.34 -23.60
CA ILE A 117 -16.25 -7.31 -23.41
C ILE A 117 -15.77 -8.49 -22.57
N ILE A 118 -16.62 -9.05 -21.72
CA ILE A 118 -16.25 -10.14 -20.80
C ILE A 118 -15.77 -11.38 -21.56
N GLU A 119 -16.33 -11.67 -22.73
CA GLU A 119 -15.94 -12.81 -23.57
C GLU A 119 -14.51 -12.72 -24.13
N TYR A 120 -13.96 -11.49 -24.18
CA TYR A 120 -12.59 -11.24 -24.65
C TYR A 120 -11.56 -11.20 -23.52
N ILE A 121 -11.99 -11.34 -22.26
CA ILE A 121 -11.08 -11.33 -21.12
C ILE A 121 -10.41 -12.72 -21.04
N PRO A 122 -9.08 -12.80 -21.15
CA PRO A 122 -8.39 -14.07 -21.08
C PRO A 122 -8.39 -14.65 -19.66
N ASP A 123 -8.46 -15.98 -19.54
CA ASP A 123 -8.54 -16.71 -18.27
C ASP A 123 -7.33 -16.46 -17.34
N TRP A 124 -6.18 -16.08 -17.91
CA TRP A 124 -5.02 -15.72 -17.10
C TRP A 124 -5.17 -14.36 -16.40
N PHE A 125 -6.09 -13.53 -16.87
CA PHE A 125 -6.37 -12.24 -16.23
C PHE A 125 -7.42 -12.36 -15.12
N ALA A 126 -8.51 -13.06 -15.40
CA ALA A 126 -9.58 -13.34 -14.46
C ALA A 126 -10.35 -14.58 -14.89
N PRO A 127 -10.81 -15.44 -13.96
CA PRO A 127 -11.60 -16.61 -14.30
C PRO A 127 -12.91 -16.19 -14.96
N SER A 128 -13.25 -16.82 -16.08
CA SER A 128 -14.48 -16.59 -16.84
C SER A 128 -15.61 -17.53 -16.45
N ASP A 129 -15.32 -18.60 -15.66
CA ASP A 129 -16.30 -19.59 -15.24
C ASP A 129 -17.40 -18.96 -14.36
N PRO A 130 -18.68 -19.02 -14.78
CA PRO A 130 -19.80 -18.50 -14.02
C PRO A 130 -19.93 -19.10 -12.61
N ALA A 131 -19.53 -20.37 -12.44
CA ALA A 131 -19.58 -21.04 -11.14
C ALA A 131 -18.60 -20.45 -10.13
N VAL A 132 -17.41 -20.08 -10.60
CA VAL A 132 -16.38 -19.40 -9.79
C VAL A 132 -16.78 -17.97 -9.47
N LEU A 133 -17.34 -17.27 -10.43
CA LEU A 133 -17.84 -15.90 -10.25
C LEU A 133 -19.02 -15.81 -9.26
N ALA A 134 -19.89 -16.84 -9.26
CA ALA A 134 -21.03 -16.91 -8.34
C ALA A 134 -20.62 -17.10 -6.87
N GLN A 135 -19.47 -17.73 -6.62
CA GLN A 135 -18.97 -17.93 -5.26
C GLN A 135 -18.55 -16.63 -4.56
N ARG A 136 -18.27 -15.57 -5.32
CA ARG A 136 -17.82 -14.26 -4.83
C ARG A 136 -16.66 -14.35 -3.83
N SER A 137 -15.86 -15.42 -3.92
CA SER A 137 -14.72 -15.69 -3.04
C SER A 137 -13.43 -15.47 -3.81
N PHE A 138 -12.48 -14.78 -3.17
CA PHE A 138 -11.16 -14.53 -3.73
C PHE A 138 -10.15 -15.64 -3.42
N PHE A 139 -10.49 -16.55 -2.51
CA PHE A 139 -9.59 -17.59 -2.03
C PHE A 139 -9.79 -18.93 -2.78
N THR A 140 -10.31 -18.87 -4.00
CA THR A 140 -10.43 -20.05 -4.86
C THR A 140 -9.13 -20.24 -5.65
N PRO A 141 -8.75 -21.49 -5.99
CA PRO A 141 -7.54 -21.77 -6.76
C PRO A 141 -7.49 -21.03 -8.09
N GLU A 142 -8.64 -20.86 -8.73
CA GLU A 142 -8.80 -20.19 -10.02
C GLU A 142 -8.43 -18.71 -9.98
N TRP A 143 -8.62 -18.05 -8.83
CA TRP A 143 -8.18 -16.67 -8.61
C TRP A 143 -6.72 -16.57 -8.21
N LEU A 144 -6.18 -17.58 -7.54
CA LEU A 144 -4.82 -17.57 -7.02
C LEU A 144 -3.80 -18.00 -8.09
N VAL A 145 -4.14 -18.90 -8.99
CA VAL A 145 -3.24 -19.42 -10.03
C VAL A 145 -2.78 -18.35 -11.02
N PRO A 146 -3.62 -17.45 -11.53
CA PRO A 146 -3.19 -16.38 -12.44
C PRO A 146 -2.24 -15.35 -11.80
N LEU A 147 -2.08 -15.37 -10.48
CA LEU A 147 -1.21 -14.46 -9.75
C LEU A 147 0.23 -14.95 -9.60
N ARG A 148 0.58 -16.08 -10.23
CA ARG A 148 1.95 -16.64 -10.22
C ARG A 148 2.85 -15.97 -11.24
#